data_0628da752c17958ee39b3d11e606a5b5
#
_entry.id   0628da752c17958ee39b3d11e606a5b5
#
_cell.length_a   1.000
_cell.length_b   1.000
_cell.length_c   1.000
_cell.angle_alpha   90.00
_cell.angle_beta   90.00
_cell.angle_gamma   90.00
#
_symmetry.space_group_name_H-M   'P 1'
#
loop_
_entity.id
_entity.type
_entity.pdbx_description
1 polymer ?
#
loop_
_entity_poly.entity_id
_entity_poly.type
_entity_poly.pdbx_seq_one_letter_code
_entity_poly.pdbx_strand_id
1 'polypeptide(L)'
;MPAPARSYSTEAIILRRRNLGEADSIFTLFSRTEGKFDAVARGVRKAKSHMRGHLEPLTRVQVQVARGRSLDVLTQAETAAAHRRLKDDLDRLNMGLYCAELVDRFTIDRVEQRALYDLLADTLEALEAGASALAVRYFEFHLLAITGYEPQVAACAACHAHLPEEETLFSAPAGGLVCRACRHRAESGRLLGIRAIKVLRYARTATIQEFDGLRLDAALAHDLQAALAGLVHQVIDRELNTVRYMDALGRADRAPALTANHVQSASPEPETPEP
;
A
#
# COMPACT_ATOMS: atom_id res chain seq x y z
N MET A 1 25.24 -23.48 -2.90
CA MET A 1 23.88 -23.21 -2.39
C MET A 1 22.92 -24.17 -3.11
N PRO A 2 22.01 -24.87 -2.45
CA PRO A 2 21.04 -25.71 -3.14
C PRO A 2 20.14 -24.85 -4.02
N ALA A 3 19.78 -25.37 -5.18
CA ALA A 3 18.84 -24.68 -6.09
C ALA A 3 17.51 -24.45 -5.36
N PRO A 4 16.87 -23.27 -5.50
CA PRO A 4 15.58 -23.02 -4.84
C PRO A 4 14.56 -24.07 -5.25
N ALA A 5 13.75 -24.53 -4.29
CA ALA A 5 12.71 -25.50 -4.55
C ALA A 5 11.81 -25.03 -5.70
N ARG A 6 11.49 -25.94 -6.64
CA ARG A 6 10.66 -25.62 -7.81
C ARG A 6 9.21 -25.29 -7.44
N SER A 7 8.78 -25.64 -6.25
CA SER A 7 7.44 -25.32 -5.72
C SER A 7 7.54 -25.11 -4.21
N TYR A 8 6.59 -24.33 -3.68
CA TYR A 8 6.43 -24.04 -2.26
C TYR A 8 4.95 -23.93 -1.91
N SER A 9 4.65 -24.08 -0.62
CA SER A 9 3.32 -23.88 -0.06
C SER A 9 3.35 -22.72 0.91
N THR A 10 2.35 -21.85 0.86
CA THR A 10 2.25 -20.70 1.76
C THR A 10 0.81 -20.31 2.00
N GLU A 11 0.54 -19.75 3.19
CA GLU A 11 -0.70 -19.03 3.45
C GLU A 11 -0.57 -17.60 2.94
N ALA A 12 -1.61 -17.10 2.28
CA ALA A 12 -1.63 -15.76 1.72
C ALA A 12 -3.03 -15.15 1.75
N ILE A 13 -3.12 -13.82 1.73
CA ILE A 13 -4.35 -13.05 1.52
C ILE A 13 -4.35 -12.58 0.07
N ILE A 14 -5.48 -12.75 -0.63
CA ILE A 14 -5.63 -12.28 -2.00
C ILE A 14 -5.96 -10.79 -1.98
N LEU A 15 -5.01 -9.97 -2.42
CA LEU A 15 -5.18 -8.52 -2.48
C LEU A 15 -5.98 -8.11 -3.71
N ARG A 16 -5.67 -8.71 -4.87
CA ARG A 16 -6.23 -8.30 -6.17
C ARG A 16 -6.29 -9.46 -7.16
N ARG A 17 -7.24 -9.37 -8.08
CA ARG A 17 -7.38 -10.27 -9.22
C ARG A 17 -7.45 -9.47 -10.51
N ARG A 18 -6.74 -9.94 -11.55
CA ARG A 18 -6.79 -9.43 -12.92
C ARG A 18 -7.07 -10.57 -13.89
N ASN A 19 -7.94 -10.37 -14.86
CA ASN A 19 -8.17 -11.37 -15.90
C ASN A 19 -6.99 -11.42 -16.88
N LEU A 20 -6.61 -12.64 -17.31
CA LEU A 20 -5.57 -12.89 -18.31
C LEU A 20 -6.17 -13.78 -19.40
N GLY A 21 -6.36 -13.21 -20.59
CA GLY A 21 -7.04 -13.92 -21.69
C GLY A 21 -8.45 -14.40 -21.29
N GLU A 22 -8.91 -15.50 -21.90
CA GLU A 22 -10.28 -15.99 -21.73
C GLU A 22 -10.49 -16.83 -20.47
N ALA A 23 -9.50 -17.62 -20.06
CA ALA A 23 -9.67 -18.65 -19.03
C ALA A 23 -8.84 -18.43 -17.78
N ASP A 24 -7.78 -17.63 -17.84
CA ASP A 24 -6.79 -17.46 -16.79
C ASP A 24 -7.03 -16.18 -15.99
N SER A 25 -6.45 -16.10 -14.80
CA SER A 25 -6.38 -14.86 -14.02
C SER A 25 -5.04 -14.77 -13.33
N ILE A 26 -4.55 -13.53 -13.15
CA ILE A 26 -3.40 -13.20 -12.30
C ILE A 26 -3.94 -12.73 -10.96
N PHE A 27 -3.36 -13.25 -9.90
CA PHE A 27 -3.66 -12.88 -8.52
C PHE A 27 -2.45 -12.22 -7.91
N THR A 28 -2.65 -11.08 -7.26
CA THR A 28 -1.69 -10.49 -6.34
C THR A 28 -2.00 -11.02 -4.96
N LEU A 29 -1.04 -11.75 -4.38
CA LEU A 29 -1.14 -12.38 -3.08
C LEU A 29 -0.15 -11.72 -2.11
N PHE A 30 -0.56 -11.62 -0.86
CA PHE A 30 0.32 -11.18 0.22
C PHE A 30 0.46 -12.31 1.24
N SER A 31 1.66 -12.84 1.37
CA SER A 31 2.00 -13.95 2.24
C SER A 31 2.82 -13.48 3.43
N ARG A 32 2.64 -14.16 4.56
CA ARG A 32 3.38 -13.91 5.80
C ARG A 32 4.88 -14.12 5.64
N THR A 33 5.30 -15.09 4.79
CA THR A 33 6.70 -15.52 4.63
C THR A 33 7.29 -15.13 3.28
N GLU A 34 6.47 -15.10 2.21
CA GLU A 34 6.93 -14.81 0.85
C GLU A 34 6.76 -13.32 0.46
N GLY A 35 6.14 -12.52 1.34
CA GLY A 35 5.77 -11.14 1.03
C GLY A 35 4.69 -11.05 -0.04
N LYS A 36 4.64 -9.93 -0.76
CA LYS A 36 3.72 -9.73 -1.88
C LYS A 36 4.27 -10.40 -3.15
N PHE A 37 3.40 -11.06 -3.93
CA PHE A 37 3.77 -11.66 -5.21
C PHE A 37 2.58 -11.85 -6.13
N ASP A 38 2.85 -11.81 -7.44
CA ASP A 38 1.88 -12.13 -8.47
C ASP A 38 2.02 -13.60 -8.89
N ALA A 39 0.88 -14.28 -9.07
CA ALA A 39 0.84 -15.64 -9.59
C ALA A 39 -0.35 -15.85 -10.53
N VAL A 40 -0.16 -16.65 -11.59
CA VAL A 40 -1.24 -16.98 -12.53
C VAL A 40 -1.94 -18.27 -12.11
N ALA A 41 -3.27 -18.26 -12.09
CA ALA A 41 -4.09 -19.48 -12.01
C ALA A 41 -4.65 -19.80 -13.40
N ARG A 42 -4.12 -20.86 -14.01
CA ARG A 42 -4.52 -21.27 -15.36
C ARG A 42 -5.88 -21.95 -15.34
N GLY A 43 -6.75 -21.61 -16.28
CA GLY A 43 -8.08 -22.17 -16.41
C GLY A 43 -9.02 -21.86 -15.24
N VAL A 44 -8.67 -20.93 -14.34
CA VAL A 44 -9.47 -20.63 -13.14
C VAL A 44 -10.87 -20.10 -13.46
N ARG A 45 -11.07 -19.50 -14.64
CA ARG A 45 -12.37 -18.97 -15.07
C ARG A 45 -13.25 -20.03 -15.73
N LYS A 46 -12.71 -21.22 -16.07
CA LYS A 46 -13.50 -22.33 -16.61
C LYS A 46 -14.50 -22.83 -15.58
N ALA A 47 -15.70 -23.25 -16.02
CA ALA A 47 -16.77 -23.71 -15.12
C ALA A 47 -16.36 -24.89 -14.23
N LYS A 48 -15.48 -25.76 -14.72
CA LYS A 48 -14.97 -26.95 -14.00
C LYS A 48 -13.74 -26.69 -13.13
N SER A 49 -13.33 -25.44 -12.93
CA SER A 49 -12.16 -25.11 -12.12
C SER A 49 -12.42 -25.32 -10.63
N HIS A 50 -11.66 -26.21 -10.00
CA HIS A 50 -11.73 -26.44 -8.55
C HIS A 50 -11.19 -25.26 -7.74
N MET A 51 -10.29 -24.43 -8.29
CA MET A 51 -9.72 -23.29 -7.59
C MET A 51 -10.61 -22.04 -7.61
N ARG A 52 -11.64 -21.97 -8.50
CA ARG A 52 -12.42 -20.76 -8.74
C ARG A 52 -13.07 -20.20 -7.46
N GLY A 53 -13.63 -21.08 -6.63
CA GLY A 53 -14.33 -20.69 -5.39
C GLY A 53 -13.39 -20.31 -4.24
N HIS A 54 -12.10 -20.59 -4.36
CA HIS A 54 -11.11 -20.28 -3.33
C HIS A 54 -10.35 -18.99 -3.60
N LEU A 55 -10.31 -18.52 -4.86
CA LEU A 55 -9.48 -17.42 -5.30
C LEU A 55 -10.31 -16.14 -5.53
N GLU A 56 -10.76 -15.54 -4.43
CA GLU A 56 -11.47 -14.26 -4.43
C GLU A 56 -10.70 -13.21 -3.60
N PRO A 57 -10.77 -11.91 -3.95
CA PRO A 57 -10.18 -10.86 -3.13
C PRO A 57 -10.61 -10.96 -1.66
N LEU A 58 -9.73 -10.57 -0.75
CA LEU A 58 -9.89 -10.62 0.70
C LEU A 58 -10.05 -12.02 1.30
N THR A 59 -9.89 -13.08 0.50
CA THR A 59 -9.86 -14.47 1.02
C THR A 59 -8.46 -14.79 1.51
N ARG A 60 -8.35 -15.36 2.71
CA ARG A 60 -7.12 -15.99 3.21
C ARG A 60 -7.10 -17.43 2.71
N VAL A 61 -6.04 -17.81 2.02
CA VAL A 61 -5.93 -19.09 1.30
C VAL A 61 -4.60 -19.76 1.61
N GLN A 62 -4.64 -21.09 1.70
CA GLN A 62 -3.46 -21.91 1.60
C GLN A 62 -3.23 -22.23 0.12
N VAL A 63 -2.07 -21.86 -0.43
CA VAL A 63 -1.75 -22.06 -1.84
C VAL A 63 -0.51 -22.91 -2.05
N GLN A 64 -0.55 -23.74 -3.10
CA GLN A 64 0.62 -24.39 -3.66
C GLN A 64 1.07 -23.62 -4.90
N VAL A 65 2.32 -23.21 -4.91
CA VAL A 65 2.89 -22.32 -5.93
C VAL A 65 4.06 -23.00 -6.61
N ALA A 66 4.02 -23.11 -7.94
CA ALA A 66 5.17 -23.48 -8.74
C ALA A 66 5.90 -22.23 -9.22
N ARG A 67 7.22 -22.14 -8.98
CA ARG A 67 8.02 -21.00 -9.43
C ARG A 67 8.11 -20.97 -10.95
N GLY A 68 7.72 -19.85 -11.53
CA GLY A 68 7.80 -19.58 -12.98
C GLY A 68 9.02 -18.73 -13.33
N ARG A 69 9.31 -18.59 -14.63
CA ARG A 69 10.40 -17.70 -15.11
C ARG A 69 10.02 -16.22 -15.03
N SER A 70 8.78 -15.89 -15.32
CA SER A 70 8.25 -14.51 -15.30
C SER A 70 7.17 -14.31 -14.25
N LEU A 71 6.28 -15.29 -14.10
CA LEU A 71 5.18 -15.31 -13.14
C LEU A 71 5.10 -16.69 -12.50
N ASP A 72 4.88 -16.74 -11.21
CA ASP A 72 4.59 -17.98 -10.51
C ASP A 72 3.21 -18.54 -10.93
N VAL A 73 3.01 -19.84 -10.72
CA VAL A 73 1.77 -20.54 -11.10
C VAL A 73 1.12 -21.13 -9.85
N LEU A 74 -0.13 -20.76 -9.60
CA LEU A 74 -0.96 -21.39 -8.59
C LEU A 74 -1.39 -22.77 -9.10
N THR A 75 -1.00 -23.83 -8.41
CA THR A 75 -1.34 -25.20 -8.76
C THR A 75 -2.47 -25.76 -7.92
N GLN A 76 -2.59 -25.29 -6.67
CA GLN A 76 -3.68 -25.63 -5.75
C GLN A 76 -4.00 -24.41 -4.88
N ALA A 77 -5.26 -24.31 -4.46
CA ALA A 77 -5.72 -23.31 -3.51
C ALA A 77 -6.83 -23.88 -2.64
N GLU A 78 -6.74 -23.64 -1.34
CA GLU A 78 -7.74 -24.03 -0.35
C GLU A 78 -8.05 -22.82 0.54
N THR A 79 -9.33 -22.55 0.79
CA THR A 79 -9.76 -21.42 1.62
C THR A 79 -9.45 -21.69 3.09
N ALA A 80 -8.66 -20.81 3.71
CA ALA A 80 -8.44 -20.78 5.15
C ALA A 80 -9.49 -19.89 5.85
N ALA A 81 -9.77 -18.70 5.30
CA ALA A 81 -10.86 -17.83 5.77
C ALA A 81 -11.49 -17.09 4.58
N ALA A 82 -12.81 -17.25 4.40
CA ALA A 82 -13.53 -16.70 3.24
C ALA A 82 -14.01 -15.26 3.45
N HIS A 83 -14.13 -14.79 4.69
CA HIS A 83 -14.67 -13.48 5.10
C HIS A 83 -16.01 -13.16 4.39
N ARG A 84 -16.99 -14.06 4.53
CA ARG A 84 -18.26 -13.97 3.80
C ARG A 84 -19.11 -12.80 4.26
N ARG A 85 -19.24 -12.60 5.59
CA ARG A 85 -20.03 -11.51 6.14
C ARG A 85 -19.46 -10.13 5.78
N LEU A 86 -18.13 -10.02 5.73
CA LEU A 86 -17.44 -8.85 5.24
C LEU A 86 -17.80 -8.59 3.77
N LYS A 87 -17.79 -9.62 2.93
CA LYS A 87 -18.08 -9.52 1.49
C LYS A 87 -19.55 -9.29 1.15
N ASP A 88 -20.48 -9.72 2.00
CA ASP A 88 -21.91 -9.56 1.83
C ASP A 88 -22.39 -8.14 2.23
N ASP A 89 -21.57 -7.36 2.95
CA ASP A 89 -21.83 -5.98 3.35
C ASP A 89 -20.96 -5.03 2.53
N LEU A 90 -21.59 -4.15 1.75
CA LEU A 90 -20.89 -3.27 0.81
C LEU A 90 -19.90 -2.32 1.51
N ASP A 91 -20.26 -1.77 2.67
CA ASP A 91 -19.39 -0.85 3.41
C ASP A 91 -18.16 -1.58 3.94
N ARG A 92 -18.35 -2.76 4.53
CA ARG A 92 -17.22 -3.59 5.01
C ARG A 92 -16.36 -4.10 3.88
N LEU A 93 -16.95 -4.51 2.76
CA LEU A 93 -16.22 -4.90 1.55
C LEU A 93 -15.32 -3.77 1.08
N ASN A 94 -15.84 -2.54 0.99
CA ASN A 94 -15.06 -1.37 0.60
C ASN A 94 -13.92 -1.07 1.60
N MET A 95 -14.17 -1.19 2.91
CA MET A 95 -13.13 -1.05 3.94
C MET A 95 -12.02 -2.10 3.77
N GLY A 96 -12.38 -3.36 3.57
CA GLY A 96 -11.41 -4.44 3.36
C GLY A 96 -10.60 -4.26 2.07
N LEU A 97 -11.25 -3.89 0.95
CA LEU A 97 -10.57 -3.60 -0.30
C LEU A 97 -9.62 -2.41 -0.19
N TYR A 98 -10.01 -1.37 0.55
CA TYR A 98 -9.14 -0.24 0.83
C TYR A 98 -7.88 -0.67 1.62
N CYS A 99 -8.03 -1.47 2.68
CA CYS A 99 -6.88 -2.00 3.43
C CYS A 99 -5.96 -2.85 2.53
N ALA A 100 -6.54 -3.71 1.68
CA ALA A 100 -5.77 -4.53 0.73
C ALA A 100 -5.03 -3.68 -0.31
N GLU A 101 -5.66 -2.60 -0.81
CA GLU A 101 -5.02 -1.66 -1.73
C GLU A 101 -3.85 -0.93 -1.07
N LEU A 102 -3.99 -0.51 0.20
CA LEU A 102 -2.90 0.09 0.94
C LEU A 102 -1.72 -0.87 1.09
N VAL A 103 -1.97 -2.13 1.44
CA VAL A 103 -0.90 -3.15 1.49
C VAL A 103 -0.23 -3.30 0.13
N ASP A 104 -1.00 -3.38 -0.97
CA ASP A 104 -0.42 -3.49 -2.33
C ASP A 104 0.51 -2.31 -2.65
N ARG A 105 0.17 -1.09 -2.22
CA ARG A 105 0.94 0.13 -2.46
C ARG A 105 2.15 0.30 -1.55
N PHE A 106 2.05 -0.11 -0.28
CA PHE A 106 3.10 0.05 0.72
C PHE A 106 4.11 -1.10 0.76
N THR A 107 3.92 -2.15 -0.04
CA THR A 107 4.80 -3.32 -0.03
C THR A 107 5.58 -3.48 -1.33
N ILE A 108 6.82 -3.92 -1.19
CA ILE A 108 7.68 -4.33 -2.31
C ILE A 108 7.51 -5.84 -2.52
N ASP A 109 7.56 -6.28 -3.78
CA ASP A 109 7.40 -7.69 -4.13
C ASP A 109 8.51 -8.54 -3.51
N ARG A 110 8.13 -9.71 -2.99
CA ARG A 110 9.02 -10.71 -2.43
C ARG A 110 9.83 -10.27 -1.19
N VAL A 111 9.37 -9.22 -0.51
CA VAL A 111 9.92 -8.81 0.78
C VAL A 111 8.99 -9.26 1.89
N GLU A 112 9.51 -10.11 2.78
CA GLU A 112 8.77 -10.60 3.95
C GLU A 112 8.39 -9.45 4.88
N GLN A 113 7.10 -9.37 5.27
CA GLN A 113 6.57 -8.36 6.18
C GLN A 113 5.50 -8.97 7.11
N ARG A 114 5.94 -9.79 8.06
CA ARG A 114 5.04 -10.54 8.96
C ARG A 114 4.08 -9.64 9.71
N ALA A 115 4.59 -8.58 10.34
CA ALA A 115 3.76 -7.67 11.13
C ALA A 115 2.64 -7.02 10.29
N LEU A 116 2.93 -6.68 9.04
CA LEU A 116 1.92 -6.12 8.14
C LEU A 116 0.91 -7.15 7.66
N TYR A 117 1.36 -8.40 7.44
CA TYR A 117 0.46 -9.51 7.13
C TYR A 117 -0.52 -9.75 8.28
N ASP A 118 0.00 -9.84 9.52
CA ASP A 118 -0.80 -10.07 10.71
C ASP A 118 -1.79 -8.91 10.92
N LEU A 119 -1.36 -7.65 10.75
CA LEU A 119 -2.25 -6.48 10.83
C LEU A 119 -3.40 -6.55 9.80
N LEU A 120 -3.13 -6.93 8.55
CA LEU A 120 -4.18 -7.08 7.54
C LEU A 120 -5.14 -8.22 7.90
N ALA A 121 -4.61 -9.37 8.31
CA ALA A 121 -5.42 -10.52 8.70
C ALA A 121 -6.34 -10.19 9.87
N ASP A 122 -5.83 -9.58 10.94
CA ASP A 122 -6.59 -9.17 12.12
C ASP A 122 -7.66 -8.12 11.76
N THR A 123 -7.35 -7.21 10.85
CA THR A 123 -8.31 -6.20 10.39
C THR A 123 -9.45 -6.83 9.59
N LEU A 124 -9.16 -7.77 8.69
CA LEU A 124 -10.19 -8.49 7.93
C LEU A 124 -11.06 -9.36 8.86
N GLU A 125 -10.49 -9.98 9.88
CA GLU A 125 -11.22 -10.74 10.89
C GLU A 125 -12.12 -9.82 11.75
N ALA A 126 -11.63 -8.65 12.13
CA ALA A 126 -12.42 -7.65 12.85
C ALA A 126 -13.62 -7.17 11.99
N LEU A 127 -13.39 -6.84 10.72
CA LEU A 127 -14.45 -6.45 9.78
C LEU A 127 -15.47 -7.58 9.55
N GLU A 128 -15.02 -8.85 9.46
CA GLU A 128 -15.88 -10.03 9.39
C GLU A 128 -16.76 -10.15 10.65
N ALA A 129 -16.21 -9.84 11.82
CA ALA A 129 -16.92 -9.84 13.09
C ALA A 129 -17.89 -8.64 13.27
N GLY A 130 -17.81 -7.64 12.40
CA GLY A 130 -18.72 -6.49 12.42
C GLY A 130 -18.09 -5.18 12.91
N ALA A 131 -16.77 -5.07 12.91
CA ALA A 131 -16.08 -3.84 13.28
C ALA A 131 -16.48 -2.65 12.39
N SER A 132 -16.35 -1.46 12.98
CA SER A 132 -16.70 -0.19 12.35
C SER A 132 -15.55 0.39 11.50
N ALA A 133 -15.75 1.59 10.95
CA ALA A 133 -14.71 2.32 10.25
C ALA A 133 -13.51 2.68 11.15
N LEU A 134 -13.61 2.57 12.48
CA LEU A 134 -12.48 2.78 13.39
C LEU A 134 -11.42 1.69 13.24
N ALA A 135 -11.79 0.46 12.93
CA ALA A 135 -10.83 -0.60 12.60
C ALA A 135 -9.93 -0.22 11.41
N VAL A 136 -10.48 0.51 10.43
CA VAL A 136 -9.68 1.04 9.30
C VAL A 136 -8.74 2.15 9.78
N ARG A 137 -9.15 3.03 10.70
CA ARG A 137 -8.28 4.08 11.28
C ARG A 137 -7.14 3.45 12.08
N TYR A 138 -7.43 2.39 12.83
CA TYR A 138 -6.42 1.59 13.51
C TYR A 138 -5.42 0.99 12.51
N PHE A 139 -5.93 0.37 11.44
CA PHE A 139 -5.12 -0.20 10.38
C PHE A 139 -4.18 0.84 9.73
N GLU A 140 -4.70 2.02 9.35
CA GLU A 140 -3.89 3.09 8.75
C GLU A 140 -2.76 3.55 9.67
N PHE A 141 -3.06 3.74 10.96
CA PHE A 141 -2.06 4.15 11.94
C PHE A 141 -0.92 3.12 12.04
N HIS A 142 -1.26 1.84 12.17
CA HIS A 142 -0.28 0.77 12.31
C HIS A 142 0.43 0.42 11.01
N LEU A 143 -0.23 0.52 9.86
CA LEU A 143 0.41 0.42 8.54
C LEU A 143 1.55 1.44 8.43
N LEU A 144 1.26 2.70 8.72
CA LEU A 144 2.25 3.78 8.71
C LEU A 144 3.40 3.50 9.70
N ALA A 145 3.08 3.03 10.91
CA ALA A 145 4.09 2.69 11.90
C ALA A 145 5.00 1.54 11.45
N ILE A 146 4.44 0.46 10.94
CA ILE A 146 5.19 -0.73 10.46
C ILE A 146 6.07 -0.37 9.27
N THR A 147 5.62 0.54 8.41
CA THR A 147 6.36 0.95 7.20
C THR A 147 7.33 2.11 7.44
N GLY A 148 7.50 2.56 8.70
CA GLY A 148 8.47 3.59 9.08
C GLY A 148 7.97 5.03 9.01
N TYR A 149 6.67 5.22 8.82
CA TYR A 149 6.00 6.54 8.75
C TYR A 149 5.10 6.80 9.95
N GLU A 150 5.43 6.25 11.13
CA GLU A 150 4.61 6.40 12.33
C GLU A 150 4.22 7.86 12.57
N PRO A 151 2.89 8.17 12.70
CA PRO A 151 2.45 9.53 12.97
C PRO A 151 3.05 10.07 14.27
N GLN A 152 3.73 11.21 14.21
CA GLN A 152 4.31 11.82 15.39
C GLN A 152 3.23 12.54 16.21
N VAL A 153 2.73 11.86 17.25
CA VAL A 153 1.61 12.35 18.08
C VAL A 153 2.00 12.63 19.54
N ALA A 154 3.23 12.23 19.94
CA ALA A 154 3.73 12.43 21.31
C ALA A 154 4.45 13.77 21.48
N ALA A 155 5.20 14.19 20.46
CA ALA A 155 5.99 15.39 20.44
C ALA A 155 5.82 16.16 19.12
N CYS A 156 6.34 17.36 19.03
CA CYS A 156 6.35 18.14 17.79
C CYS A 156 7.16 17.45 16.71
N ALA A 157 6.58 17.20 15.55
CA ALA A 157 7.26 16.55 14.42
C ALA A 157 8.44 17.35 13.86
N ALA A 158 8.50 18.68 14.12
CA ALA A 158 9.56 19.54 13.59
C ALA A 158 10.71 19.81 14.58
N CYS A 159 10.42 19.97 15.87
CA CYS A 159 11.45 20.32 16.88
C CYS A 159 11.53 19.34 18.06
N HIS A 160 10.71 18.30 18.06
CA HIS A 160 10.63 17.25 19.07
C HIS A 160 10.29 17.76 20.50
N ALA A 161 9.87 19.02 20.66
CA ALA A 161 9.42 19.54 21.93
C ALA A 161 8.13 18.85 22.38
N HIS A 162 7.97 18.73 23.69
CA HIS A 162 6.72 18.23 24.30
C HIS A 162 5.55 19.10 23.87
N LEU A 163 4.42 18.47 23.55
CA LEU A 163 3.19 19.14 23.16
C LEU A 163 2.26 19.22 24.38
N PRO A 164 1.82 20.45 24.77
CA PRO A 164 0.80 20.62 25.78
C PRO A 164 -0.54 20.00 25.35
N GLU A 165 -1.43 19.77 26.30
CA GLU A 165 -2.81 19.30 26.02
C GLU A 165 -3.66 20.47 25.51
N GLU A 166 -3.43 20.87 24.27
CA GLU A 166 -4.17 21.93 23.58
C GLU A 166 -4.46 21.55 22.13
N GLU A 167 -5.34 22.29 21.49
CA GLU A 167 -5.56 22.14 20.05
C GLU A 167 -4.25 22.38 19.29
N THR A 168 -3.86 21.40 18.47
CA THR A 168 -2.55 21.39 17.83
C THR A 168 -2.68 21.10 16.33
N LEU A 169 -1.85 21.75 15.51
CA LEU A 169 -1.79 21.51 14.07
C LEU A 169 -1.24 20.11 13.78
N PHE A 170 -2.01 19.31 13.06
CA PHE A 170 -1.53 18.07 12.44
C PHE A 170 -1.18 18.35 10.98
N SER A 171 0.07 18.11 10.60
CA SER A 171 0.58 18.32 9.26
C SER A 171 1.05 16.99 8.67
N ALA A 172 0.39 16.55 7.60
CA ALA A 172 0.79 15.34 6.88
C ALA A 172 2.20 15.48 6.25
N PRO A 173 2.57 16.62 5.62
CA PRO A 173 3.94 16.84 5.14
C PRO A 173 5.01 16.77 6.24
N ALA A 174 4.69 17.22 7.46
CA ALA A 174 5.58 17.14 8.62
C ALA A 174 5.58 15.76 9.30
N GLY A 175 4.62 14.88 8.97
CA GLY A 175 4.49 13.54 9.54
C GLY A 175 3.80 13.51 10.91
N GLY A 176 3.04 14.56 11.32
CA GLY A 176 2.37 14.55 12.60
C GLY A 176 2.03 15.91 13.20
N LEU A 177 1.96 15.97 14.53
CA LEU A 177 1.63 17.19 15.28
C LEU A 177 2.77 18.21 15.26
N VAL A 178 2.44 19.48 15.05
CA VAL A 178 3.39 20.60 14.98
C VAL A 178 3.03 21.65 16.02
N CYS A 179 3.97 21.96 16.93
CA CYS A 179 3.75 22.96 17.98
C CYS A 179 3.54 24.38 17.39
N ARG A 180 2.97 25.26 18.20
CA ARG A 180 2.66 26.64 17.80
C ARG A 180 3.88 27.39 17.23
N ALA A 181 5.06 27.20 17.84
CA ALA A 181 6.30 27.84 17.40
C ALA A 181 6.78 27.36 16.01
N CYS A 182 6.47 26.11 15.64
CA CYS A 182 6.88 25.52 14.36
C CYS A 182 5.82 25.61 13.25
N ARG A 183 4.62 26.15 13.51
CA ARG A 183 3.52 26.21 12.52
C ARG A 183 3.94 26.90 11.21
N HIS A 184 4.83 27.89 11.28
CA HIS A 184 5.33 28.60 10.10
C HIS A 184 6.17 27.72 9.15
N ARG A 185 6.61 26.55 9.61
CA ARG A 185 7.37 25.56 8.81
C ARG A 185 6.47 24.50 8.18
N ALA A 186 5.22 24.43 8.59
CA ALA A 186 4.26 23.47 8.04
C ALA A 186 3.65 24.02 6.74
N GLU A 187 3.85 23.32 5.63
CA GLU A 187 3.29 23.69 4.32
C GLU A 187 1.75 23.67 4.32
N SER A 188 1.18 22.70 5.05
CA SER A 188 -0.27 22.52 5.22
C SER A 188 -0.56 21.76 6.50
N GLY A 189 -1.79 21.81 6.95
CA GLY A 189 -2.22 21.04 8.12
C GLY A 189 -3.64 21.37 8.55
N ARG A 190 -4.14 20.58 9.49
CA ARG A 190 -5.45 20.68 10.12
C ARG A 190 -5.28 20.84 11.61
N LEU A 191 -6.06 21.73 12.23
CA LEU A 191 -6.13 21.79 13.69
C LEU A 191 -6.90 20.58 14.21
N LEU A 192 -6.29 19.84 15.13
CA LEU A 192 -6.91 18.73 15.84
C LEU A 192 -7.19 19.14 17.28
N GLY A 193 -8.43 18.95 17.72
CA GLY A 193 -8.79 19.12 19.11
C GLY A 193 -8.15 18.08 20.03
N ILE A 194 -8.10 18.37 21.33
CA ILE A 194 -7.47 17.53 22.36
C ILE A 194 -7.99 16.09 22.31
N ARG A 195 -9.30 15.88 22.07
CA ARG A 195 -9.89 14.54 21.98
C ARG A 195 -9.32 13.72 20.82
N ALA A 196 -9.16 14.32 19.64
CA ALA A 196 -8.57 13.66 18.46
C ALA A 196 -7.13 13.25 18.72
N ILE A 197 -6.34 14.14 19.35
CA ILE A 197 -4.95 13.86 19.73
C ILE A 197 -4.87 12.70 20.73
N LYS A 198 -5.75 12.68 21.74
CA LYS A 198 -5.81 11.58 22.72
C LYS A 198 -6.16 10.24 22.06
N VAL A 199 -7.10 10.22 21.09
CA VAL A 199 -7.44 9.01 20.34
C VAL A 199 -6.28 8.54 19.48
N LEU A 200 -5.57 9.43 18.79
CA LEU A 200 -4.37 9.06 18.01
C LEU A 200 -3.25 8.51 18.91
N ARG A 201 -3.06 9.09 20.10
CA ARG A 201 -2.10 8.55 21.09
C ARG A 201 -2.50 7.19 21.61
N TYR A 202 -3.80 6.97 21.82
CA TYR A 202 -4.34 5.69 22.28
C TYR A 202 -4.17 4.59 21.24
N ALA A 203 -4.27 4.90 19.92
CA ALA A 203 -4.03 3.95 18.85
C ALA A 203 -2.68 3.22 18.97
N ARG A 204 -1.66 3.83 19.57
CA ARG A 204 -0.31 3.25 19.73
C ARG A 204 -0.27 2.02 20.66
N THR A 205 -1.18 1.94 21.62
CA THR A 205 -1.15 0.94 22.69
C THR A 205 -2.38 0.06 22.75
N ALA A 206 -3.48 0.49 22.11
CA ALA A 206 -4.72 -0.26 22.07
C ALA A 206 -4.62 -1.47 21.14
N THR A 207 -5.43 -2.48 21.40
CA THR A 207 -5.77 -3.51 20.42
C THR A 207 -6.81 -3.00 19.43
N ILE A 208 -6.99 -3.68 18.30
CA ILE A 208 -8.00 -3.30 17.29
C ILE A 208 -9.41 -3.32 17.90
N GLN A 209 -9.72 -4.27 18.77
CA GLN A 209 -11.03 -4.40 19.44
C GLN A 209 -11.27 -3.27 20.42
N GLU A 210 -10.28 -2.90 21.22
CA GLU A 210 -10.36 -1.76 22.15
C GLU A 210 -10.52 -0.45 21.40
N PHE A 211 -9.81 -0.27 20.31
CA PHE A 211 -9.89 0.95 19.50
C PHE A 211 -11.22 1.05 18.75
N ASP A 212 -11.71 -0.04 18.17
CA ASP A 212 -13.03 -0.08 17.51
C ASP A 212 -14.20 0.10 18.50
N GLY A 213 -14.01 -0.26 19.76
CA GLY A 213 -14.98 -0.06 20.84
C GLY A 213 -15.18 1.41 21.28
N LEU A 214 -14.35 2.34 20.79
CA LEU A 214 -14.47 3.76 21.11
C LEU A 214 -15.78 4.36 20.56
N ARG A 215 -16.43 5.21 21.36
CA ARG A 215 -17.61 5.97 20.91
C ARG A 215 -17.19 7.37 20.56
N LEU A 216 -17.15 7.66 19.27
CA LEU A 216 -16.77 8.95 18.72
C LEU A 216 -17.99 9.63 18.12
N ASP A 217 -18.07 10.97 18.27
CA ASP A 217 -19.01 11.76 17.48
C ASP A 217 -18.51 11.92 16.03
N ALA A 218 -19.40 12.32 15.12
CA ALA A 218 -19.10 12.41 13.70
C ALA A 218 -17.94 13.38 13.38
N ALA A 219 -17.84 14.49 14.13
CA ALA A 219 -16.78 15.48 13.93
C ALA A 219 -15.41 14.89 14.28
N LEU A 220 -15.31 14.21 15.42
CA LEU A 220 -14.08 13.56 15.86
C LEU A 220 -13.67 12.41 14.92
N ALA A 221 -14.62 11.59 14.47
CA ALA A 221 -14.36 10.53 13.49
C ALA A 221 -13.85 11.10 12.16
N HIS A 222 -14.44 12.21 11.69
CA HIS A 222 -13.98 12.92 10.48
C HIS A 222 -12.56 13.51 10.65
N ASP A 223 -12.25 14.09 11.80
CA ASP A 223 -10.92 14.63 12.08
C ASP A 223 -9.82 13.56 12.04
N LEU A 224 -10.10 12.40 12.66
CA LEU A 224 -9.19 11.25 12.63
C LEU A 224 -9.00 10.72 11.20
N GLN A 225 -10.09 10.56 10.45
CA GLN A 225 -10.06 10.11 9.07
C GLN A 225 -9.22 11.06 8.21
N ALA A 226 -9.49 12.37 8.29
CA ALA A 226 -8.78 13.34 7.47
C ALA A 226 -7.28 13.43 7.82
N ALA A 227 -6.92 13.28 9.10
CA ALA A 227 -5.52 13.28 9.53
C ALA A 227 -4.76 12.06 8.99
N LEU A 228 -5.29 10.85 9.20
CA LEU A 228 -4.61 9.60 8.80
C LEU A 228 -4.63 9.42 7.28
N ALA A 229 -5.76 9.64 6.61
CA ALA A 229 -5.83 9.57 5.15
C ALA A 229 -4.89 10.59 4.48
N GLY A 230 -4.80 11.82 5.03
CA GLY A 230 -3.86 12.82 4.54
C GLY A 230 -2.40 12.36 4.63
N LEU A 231 -2.02 11.70 5.73
CA LEU A 231 -0.67 11.16 5.89
C LEU A 231 -0.41 9.96 4.96
N VAL A 232 -1.38 9.05 4.82
CA VAL A 232 -1.31 7.94 3.85
C VAL A 232 -1.08 8.46 2.43
N HIS A 233 -1.86 9.45 1.99
CA HIS A 233 -1.68 10.06 0.67
C HIS A 233 -0.31 10.71 0.51
N GLN A 234 0.15 11.45 1.53
CA GLN A 234 1.46 12.10 1.51
C GLN A 234 2.61 11.10 1.34
N VAL A 235 2.52 9.93 1.99
CA VAL A 235 3.53 8.88 1.87
C VAL A 235 3.49 8.23 0.49
N ILE A 236 2.29 7.86 -0.01
CA ILE A 236 2.12 7.26 -1.34
C ILE A 236 2.66 8.21 -2.43
N ASP A 237 2.33 9.49 -2.36
CA ASP A 237 2.77 10.48 -3.36
C ASP A 237 4.29 10.67 -3.34
N ARG A 238 4.92 10.68 -2.17
CA ARG A 238 6.38 10.74 -2.05
C ARG A 238 7.05 9.52 -2.69
N GLU A 239 6.59 8.32 -2.40
CA GLU A 239 7.15 7.09 -2.95
C GLU A 239 6.99 7.03 -4.48
N LEU A 240 5.81 7.38 -5.00
CA LEU A 240 5.57 7.42 -6.45
C LEU A 240 6.46 8.45 -7.16
N ASN A 241 6.70 9.61 -6.56
CA ASN A 241 7.59 10.62 -7.14
C ASN A 241 9.04 10.14 -7.15
N THR A 242 9.51 9.48 -6.08
CA THR A 242 10.86 8.90 -6.01
C THR A 242 11.06 7.82 -7.06
N VAL A 243 10.10 6.89 -7.23
CA VAL A 243 10.15 5.85 -8.25
C VAL A 243 10.17 6.45 -9.65
N ARG A 244 9.30 7.44 -9.94
CA ARG A 244 9.30 8.15 -11.23
C ARG A 244 10.63 8.84 -11.52
N TYR A 245 11.25 9.44 -10.51
CA TYR A 245 12.55 10.10 -10.66
C TYR A 245 13.67 9.07 -10.92
N MET A 246 13.71 7.97 -10.19
CA MET A 246 14.67 6.88 -10.41
C MET A 246 14.51 6.23 -11.79
N ASP A 247 13.27 6.01 -12.24
CA ASP A 247 12.99 5.52 -13.60
C ASP A 247 13.45 6.50 -14.67
N ALA A 248 13.30 7.81 -14.43
CA ALA A 248 13.78 8.84 -15.36
C ALA A 248 15.31 8.86 -15.44
N LEU A 249 16.00 8.75 -14.31
CA LEU A 249 17.48 8.64 -14.28
C LEU A 249 17.97 7.37 -14.97
N GLY A 250 17.36 6.20 -14.69
CA GLY A 250 17.75 4.93 -15.31
C GLY A 250 17.49 4.88 -16.83
N ARG A 251 16.59 5.71 -17.36
CA ARG A 251 16.38 5.90 -18.81
C ARG A 251 17.41 6.85 -19.40
N ALA A 252 17.82 7.87 -18.68
CA ALA A 252 18.87 8.81 -19.12
C ALA A 252 20.22 8.10 -19.28
N ASP A 253 20.56 7.18 -18.36
CA ASP A 253 21.79 6.38 -18.44
C ASP A 253 21.77 5.32 -19.55
N ARG A 254 20.58 4.97 -20.07
CA ARG A 254 20.40 4.01 -21.18
C ARG A 254 20.20 4.67 -22.53
N ALA A 255 20.15 5.98 -22.62
CA ALA A 255 20.12 6.67 -23.91
C ALA A 255 21.43 6.44 -24.63
N PRO A 256 21.45 5.88 -25.88
CA PRO A 256 22.68 5.70 -26.63
C PRO A 256 23.28 7.09 -26.87
N ALA A 257 24.59 7.19 -26.60
CA ALA A 257 25.36 8.38 -26.95
C ALA A 257 25.08 8.70 -28.42
N LEU A 258 24.50 9.85 -28.69
CA LEU A 258 24.33 10.37 -30.03
C LEU A 258 25.72 10.42 -30.64
N THR A 259 26.04 9.48 -31.54
CA THR A 259 27.22 9.49 -32.35
C THR A 259 27.23 10.78 -33.16
N ALA A 260 28.16 11.66 -32.84
CA ALA A 260 28.47 12.81 -33.63
C ALA A 260 28.99 12.29 -35.01
N ASN A 261 28.12 12.26 -36.00
CA ASN A 261 28.48 11.96 -37.37
C ASN A 261 28.31 13.18 -38.23
N HIS A 262 29.49 13.63 -38.69
CA HIS A 262 29.81 14.27 -39.98
C HIS A 262 28.97 15.52 -40.33
N VAL A 263 29.52 16.65 -39.97
CA VAL A 263 29.46 17.84 -40.84
C VAL A 263 30.47 17.64 -41.98
N GLN A 264 30.02 17.12 -43.12
CA GLN A 264 30.74 17.24 -44.37
C GLN A 264 30.54 18.65 -44.90
N SER A 265 31.64 19.39 -44.97
CA SER A 265 31.81 20.67 -45.62
C SER A 265 31.49 20.55 -47.11
N ALA A 266 30.38 21.14 -47.54
CA ALA A 266 30.15 21.45 -48.95
C ALA A 266 30.85 22.77 -49.26
N SER A 267 31.90 22.71 -50.07
CA SER A 267 32.53 23.88 -50.69
C SER A 267 31.59 24.47 -51.78
N PRO A 268 31.47 25.77 -51.93
CA PRO A 268 30.73 26.36 -53.05
C PRO A 268 31.57 26.33 -54.34
N GLU A 269 30.96 25.87 -55.42
CA GLU A 269 31.52 25.99 -56.79
C GLU A 269 31.46 27.48 -57.24
N PRO A 270 32.42 27.92 -58.07
CA PRO A 270 32.44 29.30 -58.61
C PRO A 270 31.50 29.48 -59.79
N GLU A 271 30.68 30.51 -59.76
CA GLU A 271 29.88 30.98 -60.88
C GLU A 271 30.78 31.51 -61.99
N THR A 272 30.60 30.97 -63.18
CA THR A 272 31.11 31.53 -64.45
C THR A 272 30.14 32.59 -65.03
N PRO A 273 30.59 33.75 -65.51
CA PRO A 273 29.74 34.67 -66.20
C PRO A 273 29.66 34.32 -67.70
N GLU A 274 28.42 34.31 -68.22
CA GLU A 274 28.16 34.29 -69.64
C GLU A 274 28.08 35.72 -70.24
N PRO A 275 28.30 35.85 -71.54
CA PRO A 275 28.57 37.14 -72.22
C PRO A 275 27.42 38.02 -72.50
#